data_50b54cc4ecf477b74cc22126dfead455
#
_entry.id   50b54cc4ecf477b74cc22126dfead455
#
_cell.length_a   1.000
_cell.length_b   1.000
_cell.length_c   1.000
_cell.angle_alpha   90.00
_cell.angle_beta   90.00
_cell.angle_gamma   90.00
#
_symmetry.space_group_name_H-M   'P 1'
#
loop_
_entity.id
_entity.type
_entity.pdbx_description
1 polymer ?
#
loop_
_entity_poly.entity_id
_entity_poly.type
_entity_poly.pdbx_seq_one_letter_code
_entity_poly.pdbx_strand_id
1 'polypeptide(L)'
;MKLSHRAFLLTFLLLIAQFANAQTSNEKKPTDDPAKLKKDAVAFLRETMTDVNNLRTLENRISFSAELASLMWFHDEKEAKTMYLAAFGDFKELLARYDMQMNSLGEPVEGEKYRGGMFADVSDRSQITRRFQTAMQVRQQISMSLAEHDPELAFGFYFESLQTLTNPEFRKQMEERDQYFEIQLMTQVAKTNAAKATQFAIKAIEKGINYQHLELLKKIYAKDPEKGAEFAAALLSKVKSDKVDSGDYWVLSSFLSTAGETFDKSKKEGGKKPMLEQADLRDLADVFAQAILNNTSEDSSGGLQYADMIEKYQPGRATQIRAKFRERGGGSRGNNARVMNTAANAVAAASNSASSLSNSASRSQMEAEERAKAEKKLLEDVQKLGTKELPKEEREKIVTQARKIFLQTPGKDKKILGLSMLAAQVAKMGDKELAGDIMRDAQNLINPSPKNYQDFLLTWMLASGYAEADPDKAFPLLEDTIMRANDILAAVVKVGEFVDVAGELIDEGEVQVGAFGGSMIRGLTSELGMADATLRTLAKADFTKTKNLTSRFDRSEVRILAKMMILRAVLGDKKSAETTEDETDPDIGKVLN
;
A
#
# COMPACT_ATOMS: atom_id res chain seq x y z
N MET A 1 5.71 11.68 -26.80
CA MET A 1 7.00 11.08 -26.38
C MET A 1 7.19 10.93 -24.86
N LYS A 2 6.24 11.32 -23.98
CA LYS A 2 6.38 11.20 -22.50
C LYS A 2 5.72 9.97 -21.88
N LEU A 3 4.92 9.20 -22.63
CA LEU A 3 4.23 8.01 -22.11
C LEU A 3 5.06 6.71 -22.15
N SER A 4 6.03 6.59 -23.09
CA SER A 4 6.82 5.36 -23.24
C SER A 4 7.81 5.12 -22.09
N HIS A 5 8.29 6.19 -21.43
CA HIS A 5 9.26 6.10 -20.34
C HIS A 5 8.63 5.61 -19.03
N ARG A 6 7.36 5.94 -18.79
CA ARG A 6 6.65 5.48 -17.57
C ARG A 6 6.24 4.00 -17.66
N ALA A 7 5.87 3.52 -18.84
CA ALA A 7 5.53 2.11 -19.05
C ALA A 7 6.76 1.20 -18.91
N PHE A 8 7.93 1.66 -19.39
CA PHE A 8 9.18 0.91 -19.27
C PHE A 8 9.68 0.84 -17.81
N LEU A 9 9.58 1.94 -17.06
CA LEU A 9 9.95 1.98 -15.64
C LEU A 9 9.03 1.07 -14.78
N LEU A 10 7.74 1.02 -15.06
CA LEU A 10 6.78 0.15 -14.36
C LEU A 10 7.00 -1.34 -14.65
N THR A 11 7.28 -1.70 -15.92
CA THR A 11 7.57 -3.09 -16.28
C THR A 11 8.93 -3.54 -15.72
N PHE A 12 9.87 -2.62 -15.60
CA PHE A 12 11.19 -2.90 -15.04
C PHE A 12 11.18 -3.01 -13.51
N LEU A 13 10.36 -2.21 -12.82
CA LEU A 13 10.14 -2.31 -11.36
C LEU A 13 9.41 -3.60 -10.96
N LEU A 14 8.46 -4.08 -11.76
CA LEU A 14 7.79 -5.38 -11.56
C LEU A 14 8.74 -6.57 -11.74
N LEU A 15 9.73 -6.46 -12.63
CA LEU A 15 10.75 -7.49 -12.82
C LEU A 15 11.72 -7.57 -11.62
N ILE A 16 12.06 -6.45 -10.97
CA ILE A 16 12.94 -6.45 -9.79
C ILE A 16 12.28 -7.14 -8.58
N ALA A 17 10.96 -7.02 -8.41
CA ALA A 17 10.24 -7.70 -7.33
C ALA A 17 10.27 -9.24 -7.44
N GLN A 18 10.45 -9.80 -8.65
CA GLN A 18 10.57 -11.24 -8.84
C GLN A 18 11.96 -11.81 -8.54
N PHE A 19 13.00 -10.98 -8.45
CA PHE A 19 14.36 -11.45 -8.10
C PHE A 19 14.54 -11.87 -6.64
N ALA A 20 13.62 -11.50 -5.75
CA ALA A 20 13.71 -11.85 -4.32
C ALA A 20 13.50 -13.35 -4.03
N ASN A 21 13.01 -14.15 -4.97
CA ASN A 21 12.60 -15.54 -4.75
C ASN A 21 13.50 -16.63 -5.34
N ALA A 22 14.65 -16.30 -5.96
CA ALA A 22 15.57 -17.33 -6.44
C ALA A 22 16.47 -17.83 -5.29
N GLN A 23 16.06 -18.90 -4.65
CA GLN A 23 16.84 -19.61 -3.63
C GLN A 23 18.15 -20.17 -4.18
N THR A 24 19.18 -19.90 -3.43
CA THR A 24 20.59 -20.21 -3.51
C THR A 24 20.93 -21.68 -3.55
N SER A 25 21.96 -22.04 -4.37
CA SER A 25 22.79 -23.22 -4.09
C SER A 25 24.27 -22.83 -4.04
N ASN A 26 24.82 -22.96 -2.85
CA ASN A 26 26.16 -23.35 -2.44
C ASN A 26 27.42 -22.83 -3.15
N GLU A 27 28.16 -21.92 -2.45
CA GLU A 27 29.50 -22.20 -2.00
C GLU A 27 29.81 -21.35 -0.76
N LYS A 28 30.33 -22.01 0.31
CA LYS A 28 30.43 -21.50 1.67
C LYS A 28 31.68 -20.63 1.84
N LYS A 29 31.54 -19.28 1.87
CA LYS A 29 32.21 -18.51 2.93
C LYS A 29 31.36 -18.66 4.19
N PRO A 30 31.89 -18.55 5.41
CA PRO A 30 31.08 -18.63 6.61
C PRO A 30 30.11 -17.45 6.63
N THR A 31 28.96 -17.63 5.96
CA THR A 31 27.76 -16.85 6.25
C THR A 31 27.48 -17.13 7.71
N ASP A 32 27.43 -16.10 8.51
CA ASP A 32 26.99 -16.21 9.91
C ASP A 32 25.78 -17.13 9.95
N ASP A 33 25.82 -18.12 10.86
CA ASP A 33 24.71 -19.03 11.09
C ASP A 33 23.40 -18.23 11.09
N PRO A 34 22.38 -18.58 10.28
CA PRO A 34 21.11 -17.83 10.21
C PRO A 34 20.49 -17.57 11.59
N ALA A 35 20.70 -18.50 12.56
CA ALA A 35 20.27 -18.32 13.92
C ALA A 35 21.05 -17.24 14.66
N LYS A 36 22.36 -17.15 14.41
CA LYS A 36 23.23 -16.10 14.96
C LYS A 36 22.87 -14.74 14.37
N LEU A 37 22.72 -14.65 13.03
CA LEU A 37 22.30 -13.42 12.36
C LEU A 37 20.98 -12.89 12.92
N LYS A 38 19.99 -13.78 13.11
CA LYS A 38 18.70 -13.42 13.69
C LYS A 38 18.83 -12.90 15.13
N LYS A 39 19.66 -13.57 15.95
CA LYS A 39 19.93 -13.15 17.34
C LYS A 39 20.59 -11.78 17.38
N ASP A 40 21.60 -11.55 16.54
CA ASP A 40 22.31 -10.29 16.44
C ASP A 40 21.40 -9.17 15.93
N ALA A 41 20.50 -9.46 14.99
CA ALA A 41 19.50 -8.51 14.49
C ALA A 41 18.47 -8.13 15.58
N VAL A 42 18.02 -9.06 16.41
CA VAL A 42 17.13 -8.76 17.55
C VAL A 42 17.85 -7.89 18.60
N ALA A 43 19.11 -8.17 18.88
CA ALA A 43 19.91 -7.30 19.76
C ALA A 43 20.07 -5.89 19.17
N PHE A 44 20.31 -5.78 17.86
CA PHE A 44 20.39 -4.53 17.14
C PHE A 44 19.05 -3.75 17.13
N LEU A 45 17.92 -4.46 17.07
CA LEU A 45 16.60 -3.87 17.21
C LEU A 45 16.44 -3.18 18.58
N ARG A 46 16.84 -3.84 19.67
CA ARG A 46 16.81 -3.27 21.03
C ARG A 46 17.69 -2.03 21.17
N GLU A 47 18.90 -2.09 20.59
CA GLU A 47 19.79 -0.92 20.52
C GLU A 47 19.12 0.23 19.74
N THR A 48 18.50 -0.07 18.61
CA THR A 48 17.81 0.93 17.79
C THR A 48 16.63 1.56 18.54
N MET A 49 15.87 0.76 19.31
CA MET A 49 14.77 1.29 20.15
C MET A 49 15.29 2.27 21.21
N THR A 50 16.47 2.01 21.78
CA THR A 50 17.11 2.95 22.70
C THR A 50 17.43 4.29 22.01
N ASP A 51 17.91 4.24 20.76
CA ASP A 51 18.16 5.46 19.99
C ASP A 51 16.87 6.21 19.66
N VAL A 52 15.79 5.49 19.33
CA VAL A 52 14.47 6.08 19.06
C VAL A 52 13.96 6.88 20.27
N ASN A 53 14.12 6.35 21.48
CA ASN A 53 13.70 7.02 22.70
C ASN A 53 14.45 8.34 22.97
N ASN A 54 15.61 8.55 22.33
CA ASN A 54 16.41 9.78 22.43
C ASN A 54 16.05 10.82 21.35
N LEU A 55 15.13 10.53 20.43
CA LEU A 55 14.65 11.50 19.45
C LEU A 55 13.82 12.60 20.15
N ARG A 56 13.88 13.80 19.58
CA ARG A 56 13.18 14.99 20.11
C ARG A 56 11.73 15.00 19.74
N THR A 57 11.44 14.71 18.46
CA THR A 57 10.08 14.78 17.93
C THR A 57 9.27 13.53 18.26
N LEU A 58 8.03 13.73 18.71
CA LEU A 58 7.08 12.65 18.97
C LEU A 58 6.75 11.90 17.68
N GLU A 59 6.67 12.60 16.56
CA GLU A 59 6.35 12.05 15.24
C GLU A 59 7.33 10.96 14.82
N ASN A 60 8.64 11.26 14.89
CA ASN A 60 9.67 10.28 14.58
C ASN A 60 9.66 9.11 15.60
N ARG A 61 9.53 9.42 16.90
CA ARG A 61 9.46 8.40 17.95
C ARG A 61 8.30 7.44 17.74
N ILE A 62 7.08 7.95 17.49
CA ILE A 62 5.89 7.13 17.24
C ILE A 62 6.10 6.23 16.02
N SER A 63 6.56 6.80 14.91
CA SER A 63 6.77 6.07 13.66
C SER A 63 7.73 4.90 13.82
N PHE A 64 8.91 5.17 14.37
CA PHE A 64 9.95 4.17 14.51
C PHE A 64 9.62 3.15 15.61
N SER A 65 9.03 3.58 16.74
CA SER A 65 8.63 2.66 17.81
C SER A 65 7.57 1.66 17.34
N ALA A 66 6.55 2.13 16.61
CA ALA A 66 5.50 1.25 16.08
C ALA A 66 6.06 0.22 15.09
N GLU A 67 6.99 0.63 14.25
CA GLU A 67 7.60 -0.26 13.28
C GLU A 67 8.56 -1.28 13.93
N LEU A 68 9.41 -0.84 14.87
CA LEU A 68 10.26 -1.74 15.65
C LEU A 68 9.43 -2.73 16.45
N ALA A 69 8.30 -2.29 17.03
CA ALA A 69 7.36 -3.16 17.73
C ALA A 69 6.77 -4.24 16.79
N SER A 70 6.42 -3.86 15.55
CA SER A 70 5.94 -4.82 14.54
C SER A 70 7.00 -5.87 14.19
N LEU A 71 8.27 -5.47 14.01
CA LEU A 71 9.37 -6.40 13.78
C LEU A 71 9.65 -7.29 15.00
N MET A 72 9.58 -6.74 16.21
CA MET A 72 9.79 -7.47 17.46
C MET A 72 8.71 -8.53 17.70
N TRP A 73 7.49 -8.34 17.20
CA TRP A 73 6.33 -9.20 17.50
C TRP A 73 6.61 -10.69 17.28
N PHE A 74 7.31 -11.02 16.19
CA PHE A 74 7.65 -12.41 15.85
C PHE A 74 8.84 -12.99 16.64
N HIS A 75 9.42 -12.20 17.56
CA HIS A 75 10.59 -12.59 18.35
C HIS A 75 10.33 -12.56 19.84
N ASP A 76 9.62 -11.51 20.30
CA ASP A 76 9.19 -11.35 21.70
C ASP A 76 7.91 -10.52 21.72
N GLU A 77 6.76 -11.21 21.77
CA GLU A 77 5.44 -10.58 21.79
C GLU A 77 5.25 -9.65 23.00
N LYS A 78 5.75 -10.03 24.16
CA LYS A 78 5.62 -9.22 25.38
C LYS A 78 6.40 -7.92 25.27
N GLU A 79 7.61 -7.98 24.73
CA GLU A 79 8.44 -6.80 24.49
C GLU A 79 7.81 -5.92 23.42
N ALA A 80 7.31 -6.50 22.33
CA ALA A 80 6.61 -5.79 21.26
C ALA A 80 5.37 -5.04 21.77
N LYS A 81 4.54 -5.66 22.61
CA LYS A 81 3.40 -4.99 23.27
C LYS A 81 3.84 -3.80 24.12
N THR A 82 4.94 -3.93 24.85
CA THR A 82 5.49 -2.83 25.65
C THR A 82 5.94 -1.66 24.75
N MET A 83 6.58 -1.95 23.62
CA MET A 83 6.99 -0.93 22.63
C MET A 83 5.77 -0.22 22.02
N TYR A 84 4.70 -0.97 21.66
CA TYR A 84 3.46 -0.37 21.17
C TYR A 84 2.81 0.54 22.22
N LEU A 85 2.73 0.10 23.48
CA LEU A 85 2.13 0.90 24.54
C LEU A 85 2.91 2.20 24.78
N ALA A 86 4.24 2.19 24.65
CA ALA A 86 5.05 3.40 24.71
C ALA A 86 4.72 4.34 23.52
N ALA A 87 4.65 3.82 22.29
CA ALA A 87 4.25 4.59 21.11
C ALA A 87 2.84 5.18 21.24
N PHE A 88 1.91 4.48 21.92
CA PHE A 88 0.56 5.00 22.19
C PHE A 88 0.57 6.14 23.18
N GLY A 89 1.46 6.10 24.18
CA GLY A 89 1.67 7.21 25.10
C GLY A 89 2.14 8.47 24.36
N ASP A 90 3.18 8.32 23.53
CA ASP A 90 3.70 9.42 22.69
C ASP A 90 2.63 9.94 21.73
N PHE A 91 1.81 9.05 21.16
CA PHE A 91 0.73 9.44 20.24
C PHE A 91 -0.37 10.26 20.94
N LYS A 92 -0.77 9.86 22.14
CA LYS A 92 -1.74 10.62 22.95
C LYS A 92 -1.17 12.00 23.31
N GLU A 93 0.11 12.09 23.66
CA GLU A 93 0.79 13.37 23.91
C GLU A 93 0.82 14.25 22.67
N LEU A 94 1.12 13.69 21.50
CA LEU A 94 1.11 14.41 20.22
C LEU A 94 -0.27 15.00 19.92
N LEU A 95 -1.33 14.22 20.08
CA LEU A 95 -2.70 14.70 19.86
C LEU A 95 -3.09 15.80 20.86
N ALA A 96 -2.74 15.65 22.12
CA ALA A 96 -2.98 16.68 23.13
C ALA A 96 -2.22 17.97 22.81
N ARG A 97 -1.00 17.90 22.26
CA ARG A 97 -0.21 19.06 21.79
C ARG A 97 -0.92 19.77 20.64
N TYR A 98 -1.41 19.04 19.62
CA TYR A 98 -2.15 19.64 18.51
C TYR A 98 -3.50 20.24 18.95
N ASP A 99 -4.22 19.57 19.85
CA ASP A 99 -5.48 20.05 20.41
C ASP A 99 -5.28 21.39 21.17
N MET A 100 -4.24 21.46 22.00
CA MET A 100 -3.87 22.67 22.73
C MET A 100 -3.46 23.81 21.78
N GLN A 101 -2.62 23.53 20.77
CA GLN A 101 -2.21 24.51 19.78
C GLN A 101 -3.42 25.07 19.01
N MET A 102 -4.32 24.19 18.53
CA MET A 102 -5.53 24.62 17.82
C MET A 102 -6.45 25.47 18.69
N ASN A 103 -6.66 25.07 19.94
CA ASN A 103 -7.48 25.82 20.89
C ASN A 103 -6.87 27.20 21.24
N SER A 104 -5.54 27.34 21.20
CA SER A 104 -4.87 28.62 21.47
C SER A 104 -5.04 29.67 20.36
N LEU A 105 -5.38 29.25 19.14
CA LEU A 105 -5.57 30.16 18.00
C LEU A 105 -6.93 30.89 17.99
N GLY A 106 -7.85 30.54 18.91
CA GLY A 106 -9.18 31.11 18.97
C GLY A 106 -10.08 30.73 17.80
N GLU A 107 -11.25 31.38 17.67
CA GLU A 107 -12.16 31.13 16.55
C GLU A 107 -11.62 31.72 15.24
N PRO A 108 -11.89 31.10 14.07
CA PRO A 108 -11.48 31.61 12.76
C PRO A 108 -12.10 33.00 12.52
N VAL A 109 -11.27 33.98 12.18
CA VAL A 109 -11.75 35.30 11.79
C VAL A 109 -12.35 35.19 10.38
N GLU A 110 -13.65 35.57 10.22
CA GLU A 110 -14.29 35.64 8.90
C GLU A 110 -13.51 36.62 8.01
N GLY A 111 -12.86 36.08 6.98
CA GLY A 111 -12.07 36.89 6.01
C GLY A 111 -10.65 36.43 5.76
N GLU A 112 -10.08 35.54 6.56
CA GLU A 112 -8.74 34.92 6.33
C GLU A 112 -8.70 33.91 5.18
N LYS A 113 -9.72 33.88 4.34
CA LYS A 113 -9.75 33.03 3.15
C LYS A 113 -8.78 33.56 2.08
N TYR A 114 -7.66 32.86 1.94
CA TYR A 114 -6.78 32.90 0.77
C TYR A 114 -6.08 34.23 0.43
N ARG A 115 -5.00 34.53 1.07
CA ARG A 115 -3.89 35.25 0.40
C ARG A 115 -3.02 34.22 -0.31
N GLY A 116 -3.42 33.84 -1.53
CA GLY A 116 -2.64 32.95 -2.38
C GLY A 116 -1.49 33.70 -3.04
N GLY A 117 -0.27 33.38 -2.67
CA GLY A 117 0.96 33.71 -3.38
C GLY A 117 1.90 32.50 -3.33
N MET A 118 2.93 32.44 -4.17
CA MET A 118 3.91 31.35 -4.23
C MET A 118 4.68 31.18 -2.88
N PHE A 119 4.52 32.12 -1.97
CA PHE A 119 4.99 32.15 -0.57
C PHE A 119 3.81 32.51 0.33
N ALA A 120 2.64 31.89 0.12
CA ALA A 120 1.49 32.11 0.96
C ALA A 120 1.86 31.72 2.39
N ASP A 121 1.71 32.70 3.28
CA ASP A 121 1.70 32.52 4.72
C ASP A 121 0.65 31.44 5.04
N VAL A 122 1.09 30.20 5.19
CA VAL A 122 0.19 29.09 5.54
C VAL A 122 -0.17 29.35 6.98
N SER A 123 -1.41 29.78 7.25
CA SER A 123 -1.82 30.10 8.61
C SER A 123 -1.49 28.95 9.56
N ASP A 124 -1.03 29.26 10.77
CA ASP A 124 -0.70 28.26 11.81
C ASP A 124 -1.81 27.21 11.95
N ARG A 125 -3.07 27.62 11.83
CA ARG A 125 -4.25 26.74 11.86
C ARG A 125 -4.21 25.70 10.75
N SER A 126 -3.85 26.07 9.52
CA SER A 126 -3.80 25.13 8.40
C SER A 126 -2.62 24.16 8.50
N GLN A 127 -1.50 24.60 9.11
CA GLN A 127 -0.36 23.73 9.38
C GLN A 127 -0.72 22.69 10.47
N ILE A 128 -1.30 23.13 11.59
CA ILE A 128 -1.74 22.23 12.66
C ILE A 128 -2.78 21.23 12.13
N THR A 129 -3.74 21.70 11.31
CA THR A 129 -4.74 20.82 10.71
C THR A 129 -4.12 19.76 9.81
N ARG A 130 -3.12 20.10 8.99
CA ARG A 130 -2.40 19.12 8.15
C ARG A 130 -1.61 18.12 8.98
N ARG A 131 -0.88 18.58 9.99
CA ARG A 131 -0.16 17.70 10.93
C ARG A 131 -1.12 16.74 11.64
N PHE A 132 -2.25 17.24 12.11
CA PHE A 132 -3.30 16.41 12.70
C PHE A 132 -3.84 15.37 11.71
N GLN A 133 -4.10 15.75 10.44
CA GLN A 133 -4.56 14.81 9.41
C GLN A 133 -3.51 13.72 9.13
N THR A 134 -2.23 14.06 9.12
CA THR A 134 -1.14 13.09 9.00
C THR A 134 -1.10 12.16 10.22
N ALA A 135 -1.25 12.69 11.43
CA ALA A 135 -1.34 11.88 12.64
C ALA A 135 -2.52 10.88 12.57
N MET A 136 -3.67 11.29 12.04
CA MET A 136 -4.81 10.37 11.84
C MET A 136 -4.49 9.26 10.85
N GLN A 137 -3.76 9.53 9.77
CA GLN A 137 -3.31 8.48 8.85
C GLN A 137 -2.35 7.51 9.53
N VAL A 138 -1.40 8.02 10.31
CA VAL A 138 -0.45 7.19 11.07
C VAL A 138 -1.18 6.34 12.11
N ARG A 139 -2.19 6.89 12.82
CA ARG A 139 -3.07 6.13 13.72
C ARG A 139 -3.71 4.94 13.00
N GLN A 140 -4.25 5.19 11.80
CA GLN A 140 -4.86 4.13 11.01
C GLN A 140 -3.84 3.06 10.61
N GLN A 141 -2.64 3.45 10.16
CA GLN A 141 -1.58 2.51 9.79
C GLN A 141 -1.13 1.64 10.97
N ILE A 142 -0.92 2.25 12.14
CA ILE A 142 -0.54 1.51 13.36
C ILE A 142 -1.65 0.54 13.76
N SER A 143 -2.92 1.00 13.77
CA SER A 143 -4.07 0.16 14.10
C SER A 143 -4.19 -1.04 13.15
N MET A 144 -4.02 -0.83 11.84
CA MET A 144 -4.09 -1.90 10.83
C MET A 144 -2.96 -2.91 11.00
N SER A 145 -1.73 -2.43 11.19
CA SER A 145 -0.57 -3.32 11.42
C SER A 145 -0.76 -4.15 12.70
N LEU A 146 -1.24 -3.52 13.76
CA LEU A 146 -1.45 -4.18 15.04
C LEU A 146 -2.62 -5.17 15.02
N ALA A 147 -3.67 -4.90 14.23
CA ALA A 147 -4.84 -5.76 14.10
C ALA A 147 -4.51 -7.16 13.54
N GLU A 148 -3.40 -7.30 12.82
CA GLU A 148 -2.92 -8.60 12.37
C GLU A 148 -2.38 -9.47 13.52
N HIS A 149 -1.98 -8.84 14.61
CA HIS A 149 -1.31 -9.46 15.76
C HIS A 149 -2.21 -9.51 17.00
N ASP A 150 -2.71 -8.35 17.42
CA ASP A 150 -3.54 -8.19 18.62
C ASP A 150 -4.73 -7.27 18.32
N PRO A 151 -5.88 -7.85 17.93
CA PRO A 151 -7.10 -7.07 17.66
C PRO A 151 -7.56 -6.21 18.82
N GLU A 152 -7.44 -6.70 20.06
CA GLU A 152 -7.90 -5.94 21.24
C GLU A 152 -7.03 -4.70 21.46
N LEU A 153 -5.72 -4.86 21.36
CA LEU A 153 -4.79 -3.75 21.49
C LEU A 153 -4.97 -2.75 20.33
N ALA A 154 -5.23 -3.23 19.10
CA ALA A 154 -5.49 -2.38 17.94
C ALA A 154 -6.74 -1.51 18.13
N PHE A 155 -7.86 -2.10 18.57
CA PHE A 155 -9.07 -1.35 18.84
C PHE A 155 -8.93 -0.45 20.07
N GLY A 156 -8.25 -0.91 21.12
CA GLY A 156 -7.92 -0.11 22.28
C GLY A 156 -7.19 1.17 21.89
N PHE A 157 -6.10 1.06 21.14
CA PHE A 157 -5.36 2.20 20.61
C PHE A 157 -6.23 3.11 19.75
N TYR A 158 -6.99 2.52 18.84
CA TYR A 158 -7.84 3.26 17.92
C TYR A 158 -8.87 4.12 18.65
N PHE A 159 -9.60 3.58 19.64
CA PHE A 159 -10.62 4.32 20.35
C PHE A 159 -10.07 5.23 21.47
N GLU A 160 -9.08 4.79 22.23
CA GLU A 160 -8.53 5.55 23.34
C GLU A 160 -7.74 6.78 22.88
N SER A 161 -7.09 6.72 21.72
CA SER A 161 -6.33 7.87 21.17
C SER A 161 -7.21 9.10 20.95
N LEU A 162 -8.53 8.93 20.83
CA LEU A 162 -9.48 9.99 20.56
C LEU A 162 -10.03 10.69 21.82
N GLN A 163 -9.93 10.04 22.95
CA GLN A 163 -10.53 10.56 24.20
C GLN A 163 -9.87 11.85 24.70
N THR A 164 -8.65 12.13 24.23
CA THR A 164 -7.89 13.32 24.60
C THR A 164 -8.28 14.58 23.85
N LEU A 165 -9.03 14.48 22.76
CA LEU A 165 -9.38 15.62 21.92
C LEU A 165 -10.57 16.41 22.47
N THR A 166 -10.39 17.71 22.66
CA THR A 166 -11.42 18.66 23.11
C THR A 166 -11.89 19.59 22.00
N ASN A 167 -11.02 19.87 21.02
CA ASN A 167 -11.32 20.80 19.92
C ASN A 167 -12.46 20.27 19.02
N PRO A 168 -13.54 21.06 18.80
CA PRO A 168 -14.69 20.62 18.04
C PRO A 168 -14.41 20.38 16.56
N GLU A 169 -13.48 21.14 15.96
CA GLU A 169 -13.09 20.97 14.55
C GLU A 169 -12.39 19.61 14.34
N PHE A 170 -11.45 19.24 15.23
CA PHE A 170 -10.79 17.96 15.19
C PHE A 170 -11.76 16.80 15.42
N ARG A 171 -12.70 16.93 16.37
CA ARG A 171 -13.72 15.90 16.59
C ARG A 171 -14.58 15.68 15.36
N LYS A 172 -15.04 16.76 14.70
CA LYS A 172 -15.84 16.67 13.48
C LYS A 172 -15.08 16.01 12.34
N GLN A 173 -13.82 16.42 12.09
CA GLN A 173 -12.99 15.82 11.05
C GLN A 173 -12.78 14.31 11.26
N MET A 174 -12.76 13.88 12.52
CA MET A 174 -12.61 12.48 12.88
C MET A 174 -13.88 11.68 12.65
N GLU A 175 -15.02 12.17 13.13
CA GLU A 175 -16.31 11.49 12.95
C GLU A 175 -16.57 11.18 11.47
N GLU A 176 -16.24 12.12 10.58
CA GLU A 176 -16.41 11.96 9.14
C GLU A 176 -15.46 10.89 8.53
N ARG A 177 -14.23 10.78 9.05
CA ARG A 177 -13.20 9.85 8.51
C ARG A 177 -13.23 8.47 9.14
N ASP A 178 -13.55 8.39 10.42
CA ASP A 178 -13.45 7.15 11.18
C ASP A 178 -14.53 6.14 10.83
N GLN A 179 -15.68 6.60 10.36
CA GLN A 179 -16.80 5.72 10.01
C GLN A 179 -16.42 4.63 9.01
N TYR A 180 -15.61 4.97 8.00
CA TYR A 180 -15.13 4.01 7.01
C TYR A 180 -13.97 3.16 7.51
N PHE A 181 -13.07 3.78 8.26
CA PHE A 181 -11.88 3.08 8.74
C PHE A 181 -12.20 2.02 9.80
N GLU A 182 -13.18 2.26 10.65
CA GLU A 182 -13.63 1.31 11.67
C GLU A 182 -14.01 -0.04 11.02
N ILE A 183 -14.73 -0.01 9.89
CA ILE A 183 -15.11 -1.23 9.16
C ILE A 183 -13.90 -1.88 8.48
N GLN A 184 -12.97 -1.09 7.93
CA GLN A 184 -11.73 -1.63 7.38
C GLN A 184 -10.90 -2.35 8.44
N LEU A 185 -10.80 -1.78 9.63
CA LEU A 185 -10.11 -2.39 10.77
C LEU A 185 -10.77 -3.72 11.18
N MET A 186 -12.10 -3.75 11.28
CA MET A 186 -12.85 -5.00 11.53
C MET A 186 -12.63 -6.03 10.43
N THR A 187 -12.59 -5.61 9.17
CA THR A 187 -12.32 -6.49 8.02
C THR A 187 -10.92 -7.11 8.11
N GLN A 188 -9.93 -6.34 8.56
CA GLN A 188 -8.58 -6.86 8.79
C GLN A 188 -8.56 -7.88 9.93
N VAL A 189 -9.24 -7.58 11.04
CA VAL A 189 -9.40 -8.50 12.17
C VAL A 189 -10.11 -9.79 11.76
N ALA A 190 -11.10 -9.71 10.87
CA ALA A 190 -11.85 -10.89 10.43
C ALA A 190 -10.98 -11.94 9.74
N LYS A 191 -9.86 -11.54 9.11
CA LYS A 191 -8.91 -12.47 8.49
C LYS A 191 -8.25 -13.41 9.50
N THR A 192 -8.01 -12.94 10.71
CA THR A 192 -7.32 -13.68 11.78
C THR A 192 -8.27 -14.15 12.87
N ASN A 193 -9.24 -13.33 13.26
CA ASN A 193 -10.15 -13.58 14.39
C ASN A 193 -11.59 -13.16 14.07
N ALA A 194 -12.35 -14.06 13.41
CA ALA A 194 -13.75 -13.82 13.03
C ALA A 194 -14.65 -13.53 14.25
N ALA A 195 -14.41 -14.18 15.39
CA ALA A 195 -15.21 -13.98 16.60
C ALA A 195 -15.09 -12.56 17.15
N LYS A 196 -13.87 -12.01 17.21
CA LYS A 196 -13.64 -10.60 17.62
C LYS A 196 -14.21 -9.62 16.62
N ALA A 197 -13.99 -9.85 15.33
CA ALA A 197 -14.57 -9.02 14.27
C ALA A 197 -16.10 -8.97 14.39
N THR A 198 -16.76 -10.09 14.64
CA THR A 198 -18.22 -10.17 14.86
C THR A 198 -18.66 -9.35 16.08
N GLN A 199 -17.96 -9.45 17.22
CA GLN A 199 -18.28 -8.66 18.40
C GLN A 199 -18.21 -7.15 18.14
N PHE A 200 -17.17 -6.68 17.45
CA PHE A 200 -17.03 -5.26 17.11
C PHE A 200 -18.05 -4.83 16.04
N ALA A 201 -18.30 -5.68 15.04
CA ALA A 201 -19.26 -5.41 13.96
C ALA A 201 -20.69 -5.24 14.50
N ILE A 202 -21.12 -6.08 15.44
CA ILE A 202 -22.43 -5.98 16.09
C ILE A 202 -22.59 -4.65 16.84
N LYS A 203 -21.53 -4.15 17.47
CA LYS A 203 -21.55 -2.81 18.10
C LYS A 203 -21.57 -1.69 17.08
N ALA A 204 -20.85 -1.85 15.98
CA ALA A 204 -20.72 -0.81 14.96
C ALA A 204 -22.05 -0.55 14.22
N ILE A 205 -22.85 -1.58 13.95
CA ILE A 205 -24.16 -1.44 13.28
C ILE A 205 -25.19 -0.67 14.11
N GLU A 206 -24.97 -0.43 15.39
CA GLU A 206 -25.82 0.46 16.19
C GLU A 206 -25.87 1.87 15.61
N LYS A 207 -24.78 2.33 14.97
CA LYS A 207 -24.67 3.64 14.31
C LYS A 207 -25.36 3.69 12.93
N GLY A 208 -25.84 2.56 12.40
CA GLY A 208 -26.44 2.40 11.07
C GLY A 208 -25.77 1.32 10.25
N ILE A 209 -26.47 0.87 9.21
CA ILE A 209 -25.97 -0.14 8.27
C ILE A 209 -25.62 0.52 6.95
N ASN A 210 -24.48 0.12 6.35
CA ASN A 210 -24.07 0.49 5.01
C ASN A 210 -23.52 -0.73 4.26
N TYR A 211 -23.20 -0.55 2.97
CA TYR A 211 -22.67 -1.63 2.13
C TYR A 211 -21.39 -2.30 2.66
N GLN A 212 -20.53 -1.51 3.29
CA GLN A 212 -19.27 -2.06 3.81
C GLN A 212 -19.48 -3.10 4.93
N HIS A 213 -20.59 -3.00 5.68
CA HIS A 213 -20.97 -4.04 6.65
C HIS A 213 -21.31 -5.36 5.96
N LEU A 214 -21.83 -5.34 4.72
CA LEU A 214 -22.08 -6.55 3.94
C LEU A 214 -20.77 -7.18 3.44
N GLU A 215 -19.80 -6.37 3.03
CA GLU A 215 -18.47 -6.88 2.68
C GLU A 215 -17.76 -7.48 3.90
N LEU A 216 -17.87 -6.84 5.06
CA LEU A 216 -17.39 -7.40 6.32
C LEU A 216 -18.09 -8.73 6.64
N LEU A 217 -19.42 -8.82 6.48
CA LEU A 217 -20.17 -10.06 6.67
C LEU A 217 -19.63 -11.19 5.79
N LYS A 218 -19.39 -10.92 4.51
CA LYS A 218 -18.82 -11.91 3.59
C LYS A 218 -17.44 -12.41 4.06
N LYS A 219 -16.57 -11.51 4.55
CA LYS A 219 -15.25 -11.89 5.07
C LYS A 219 -15.33 -12.70 6.36
N ILE A 220 -16.19 -12.29 7.31
CA ILE A 220 -16.43 -13.06 8.54
C ILE A 220 -16.97 -14.45 8.18
N TYR A 221 -17.98 -14.54 7.30
CA TYR A 221 -18.60 -15.80 6.91
C TYR A 221 -17.63 -16.72 6.18
N ALA A 222 -16.78 -16.19 5.30
CA ALA A 222 -15.77 -16.98 4.61
C ALA A 222 -14.78 -17.63 5.59
N LYS A 223 -14.44 -16.92 6.67
CA LYS A 223 -13.51 -17.38 7.72
C LYS A 223 -14.19 -18.32 8.72
N ASP A 224 -15.40 -17.97 9.18
CA ASP A 224 -16.18 -18.69 10.18
C ASP A 224 -17.69 -18.56 9.87
N PRO A 225 -18.32 -19.59 9.26
CA PRO A 225 -19.74 -19.56 8.91
C PRO A 225 -20.69 -19.36 10.11
N GLU A 226 -20.32 -19.82 11.31
CA GLU A 226 -21.17 -19.63 12.48
C GLU A 226 -21.16 -18.17 12.94
N LYS A 227 -19.98 -17.55 12.96
CA LYS A 227 -19.84 -16.13 13.27
C LYS A 227 -20.42 -15.22 12.21
N GLY A 228 -20.33 -15.64 10.94
CA GLY A 228 -21.03 -14.98 9.84
C GLY A 228 -22.54 -15.01 10.00
N ALA A 229 -23.12 -16.17 10.39
CA ALA A 229 -24.55 -16.28 10.67
C ALA A 229 -24.98 -15.43 11.90
N GLU A 230 -24.16 -15.38 12.94
CA GLU A 230 -24.40 -14.52 14.12
C GLU A 230 -24.47 -13.03 13.71
N PHE A 231 -23.52 -12.57 12.88
CA PHE A 231 -23.52 -11.19 12.40
C PHE A 231 -24.68 -10.91 11.44
N ALA A 232 -25.03 -11.85 10.55
CA ALA A 232 -26.17 -11.72 9.65
C ALA A 232 -27.49 -11.59 10.43
N ALA A 233 -27.68 -12.36 11.50
CA ALA A 233 -28.84 -12.25 12.38
C ALA A 233 -28.91 -10.88 13.09
N ALA A 234 -27.77 -10.33 13.52
CA ALA A 234 -27.71 -9.00 14.11
C ALA A 234 -28.06 -7.92 13.08
N LEU A 235 -27.53 -8.00 11.83
CA LEU A 235 -27.89 -7.11 10.73
C LEU A 235 -29.40 -7.16 10.43
N LEU A 236 -29.99 -8.36 10.36
CA LEU A 236 -31.43 -8.52 10.15
C LEU A 236 -32.25 -7.86 11.28
N SER A 237 -31.82 -8.07 12.52
CA SER A 237 -32.49 -7.43 13.69
C SER A 237 -32.44 -5.91 13.59
N LYS A 238 -31.30 -5.36 13.21
CA LYS A 238 -31.12 -3.91 13.03
C LYS A 238 -31.96 -3.37 11.89
N VAL A 239 -31.99 -4.05 10.73
CA VAL A 239 -32.85 -3.68 9.58
C VAL A 239 -34.33 -3.69 9.95
N LYS A 240 -34.77 -4.61 10.83
CA LYS A 240 -36.16 -4.66 11.32
C LYS A 240 -36.52 -3.49 12.25
N SER A 241 -35.54 -2.94 12.98
CA SER A 241 -35.73 -1.85 13.94
C SER A 241 -35.66 -0.46 13.32
N ASP A 242 -34.88 -0.32 12.24
CA ASP A 242 -34.59 0.96 11.63
C ASP A 242 -35.63 1.34 10.56
N LYS A 243 -35.78 2.65 10.30
CA LYS A 243 -36.49 3.11 9.12
C LYS A 243 -35.61 2.95 7.89
N VAL A 244 -36.10 2.19 6.93
CA VAL A 244 -35.41 1.94 5.67
C VAL A 244 -35.86 2.97 4.64
N ASP A 245 -34.90 3.73 4.11
CA ASP A 245 -35.11 4.71 3.05
C ASP A 245 -34.82 4.14 1.65
N SER A 246 -35.20 4.86 0.59
CA SER A 246 -34.93 4.41 -0.80
C SER A 246 -33.44 4.27 -1.13
N GLY A 247 -32.58 5.03 -0.45
CA GLY A 247 -31.12 4.90 -0.56
C GLY A 247 -30.58 3.55 -0.09
N ASP A 248 -31.32 2.87 0.80
CA ASP A 248 -30.91 1.61 1.39
C ASP A 248 -31.30 0.38 0.56
N TYR A 249 -32.10 0.53 -0.50
CA TYR A 249 -32.60 -0.59 -1.29
C TYR A 249 -31.49 -1.44 -1.88
N TRP A 250 -30.39 -0.81 -2.29
CA TRP A 250 -29.24 -1.54 -2.81
C TRP A 250 -28.54 -2.39 -1.74
N VAL A 251 -28.45 -1.88 -0.51
CA VAL A 251 -27.90 -2.61 0.64
C VAL A 251 -28.76 -3.82 0.96
N LEU A 252 -30.10 -3.64 1.05
CA LEU A 252 -31.03 -4.72 1.34
C LEU A 252 -31.06 -5.78 0.24
N SER A 253 -31.04 -5.37 -1.03
CA SER A 253 -31.00 -6.30 -2.16
C SER A 253 -29.72 -7.13 -2.14
N SER A 254 -28.57 -6.49 -1.88
CA SER A 254 -27.28 -7.15 -1.79
C SER A 254 -27.23 -8.12 -0.60
N PHE A 255 -27.83 -7.76 0.54
CA PHE A 255 -27.93 -8.62 1.71
C PHE A 255 -28.81 -9.85 1.42
N LEU A 256 -30.00 -9.64 0.86
CA LEU A 256 -30.94 -10.72 0.51
C LEU A 256 -30.33 -11.70 -0.52
N SER A 257 -29.64 -11.16 -1.55
CA SER A 257 -28.95 -11.96 -2.55
C SER A 257 -27.84 -12.81 -1.93
N THR A 258 -26.93 -12.16 -1.19
CA THR A 258 -25.77 -12.85 -0.57
C THR A 258 -26.22 -13.92 0.43
N ALA A 259 -27.17 -13.60 1.30
CA ALA A 259 -27.69 -14.58 2.27
C ALA A 259 -28.44 -15.72 1.57
N GLY A 260 -29.24 -15.41 0.53
CA GLY A 260 -29.94 -16.40 -0.27
C GLY A 260 -29.02 -17.37 -1.01
N GLU A 261 -27.92 -16.86 -1.55
CA GLU A 261 -26.90 -17.71 -2.21
C GLU A 261 -26.26 -18.69 -1.23
N THR A 262 -25.93 -18.23 0.00
CA THR A 262 -25.36 -19.13 1.01
C THR A 262 -26.35 -20.19 1.46
N PHE A 263 -27.65 -19.86 1.54
CA PHE A 263 -28.71 -20.81 1.86
C PHE A 263 -28.90 -21.85 0.76
N ASP A 264 -28.92 -21.43 -0.51
CA ASP A 264 -29.04 -22.36 -1.65
C ASP A 264 -27.83 -23.30 -1.75
N LYS A 265 -26.62 -22.79 -1.50
CA LYS A 265 -25.39 -23.60 -1.45
C LYS A 265 -25.44 -24.61 -0.29
N SER A 266 -25.86 -24.19 0.90
CA SER A 266 -25.93 -25.09 2.05
C SER A 266 -26.92 -26.26 1.82
N LYS A 267 -28.01 -26.02 1.09
CA LYS A 267 -28.96 -27.06 0.71
C LYS A 267 -28.42 -28.04 -0.33
N LYS A 268 -27.61 -27.58 -1.27
CA LYS A 268 -27.07 -28.40 -2.37
C LYS A 268 -25.86 -29.24 -1.96
N GLU A 269 -24.95 -28.62 -1.22
CA GLU A 269 -23.63 -29.20 -0.93
C GLU A 269 -23.54 -29.85 0.45
N GLY A 270 -24.43 -29.47 1.38
CA GLY A 270 -24.43 -29.95 2.77
C GLY A 270 -23.15 -29.56 3.53
N GLY A 271 -23.25 -29.02 4.69
CA GLY A 271 -22.08 -28.90 5.59
C GLY A 271 -21.74 -27.50 6.12
N LYS A 272 -22.02 -26.43 5.41
CA LYS A 272 -21.81 -25.06 5.98
C LYS A 272 -23.14 -24.47 6.41
N LYS A 273 -23.19 -23.90 7.62
CA LYS A 273 -24.34 -23.15 8.14
C LYS A 273 -24.61 -21.95 7.21
N PRO A 274 -25.84 -21.72 6.72
CA PRO A 274 -26.15 -20.55 5.90
C PRO A 274 -26.08 -19.26 6.75
N MET A 275 -25.90 -18.11 6.12
CA MET A 275 -25.92 -16.81 6.78
C MET A 275 -27.25 -16.54 7.46
N LEU A 276 -28.37 -16.86 6.77
CA LEU A 276 -29.73 -16.74 7.27
C LEU A 276 -30.50 -18.02 6.93
N GLU A 277 -31.37 -18.46 7.84
CA GLU A 277 -32.30 -19.55 7.60
C GLU A 277 -33.48 -19.09 6.73
N GLN A 278 -34.30 -20.05 6.22
CA GLN A 278 -35.41 -19.73 5.34
C GLN A 278 -36.44 -18.77 5.95
N ALA A 279 -36.66 -18.85 7.25
CA ALA A 279 -37.54 -17.92 7.97
C ALA A 279 -36.99 -16.50 7.96
N ASP A 280 -35.69 -16.36 8.26
CA ASP A 280 -35.00 -15.07 8.29
C ASP A 280 -34.92 -14.42 6.90
N LEU A 281 -34.72 -15.21 5.83
CA LEU A 281 -34.77 -14.72 4.46
C LEU A 281 -36.17 -14.21 4.06
N ARG A 282 -37.24 -14.86 4.55
CA ARG A 282 -38.62 -14.37 4.38
C ARG A 282 -38.85 -13.06 5.10
N ASP A 283 -38.34 -12.95 6.33
CA ASP A 283 -38.44 -11.75 7.13
C ASP A 283 -37.68 -10.58 6.48
N LEU A 284 -36.45 -10.81 6.01
CA LEU A 284 -35.67 -9.81 5.30
C LEU A 284 -36.38 -9.34 4.01
N ALA A 285 -36.91 -10.29 3.24
CA ALA A 285 -37.69 -9.98 2.03
C ALA A 285 -38.96 -9.20 2.34
N ASP A 286 -39.66 -9.49 3.49
CA ASP A 286 -40.83 -8.74 3.92
C ASP A 286 -40.50 -7.31 4.31
N VAL A 287 -39.46 -7.09 5.11
CA VAL A 287 -39.00 -5.74 5.49
C VAL A 287 -38.60 -4.94 4.25
N PHE A 288 -37.87 -5.55 3.31
CA PHE A 288 -37.50 -4.90 2.06
C PHE A 288 -38.73 -4.54 1.21
N ALA A 289 -39.67 -5.46 1.09
CA ALA A 289 -40.91 -5.21 0.37
C ALA A 289 -41.73 -4.08 1.01
N GLN A 290 -41.85 -4.06 2.34
CA GLN A 290 -42.54 -3.00 3.08
C GLN A 290 -41.86 -1.64 2.86
N ALA A 291 -40.54 -1.55 2.87
CA ALA A 291 -39.81 -0.32 2.58
C ALA A 291 -40.15 0.21 1.17
N ILE A 292 -40.20 -0.67 0.16
CA ILE A 292 -40.60 -0.31 -1.21
C ILE A 292 -42.09 0.14 -1.26
N LEU A 293 -42.95 -0.58 -0.57
CA LEU A 293 -44.41 -0.27 -0.59
C LEU A 293 -44.74 1.04 0.17
N ASN A 294 -44.03 1.34 1.24
CA ASN A 294 -44.24 2.53 2.06
C ASN A 294 -43.60 3.79 1.46
N ASN A 295 -42.66 3.64 0.51
CA ASN A 295 -42.02 4.80 -0.11
C ASN A 295 -43.04 5.55 -1.03
N THR A 296 -43.30 6.80 -0.71
CA THR A 296 -44.24 7.66 -1.43
C THR A 296 -43.58 8.63 -2.41
N SER A 297 -42.25 8.69 -2.47
CA SER A 297 -41.51 9.61 -3.34
C SER A 297 -41.79 9.37 -4.84
N GLU A 298 -41.87 10.42 -5.63
CA GLU A 298 -42.14 10.35 -7.09
C GLU A 298 -41.02 9.59 -7.86
N ASP A 299 -39.79 9.61 -7.37
CA ASP A 299 -38.62 8.89 -7.92
C ASP A 299 -38.58 7.40 -7.57
N SER A 300 -39.65 6.83 -7.05
CA SER A 300 -39.68 5.45 -6.54
C SER A 300 -39.69 4.35 -7.62
N SER A 301 -39.55 4.69 -8.92
CA SER A 301 -39.50 3.71 -10.03
C SER A 301 -38.40 2.62 -9.84
N GLY A 302 -37.36 2.91 -9.07
CA GLY A 302 -36.30 1.96 -8.75
C GLY A 302 -36.72 0.74 -7.92
N GLY A 303 -37.88 0.75 -7.27
CA GLY A 303 -38.34 -0.39 -6.45
C GLY A 303 -38.82 -1.60 -7.24
N LEU A 304 -39.32 -1.41 -8.45
CA LEU A 304 -39.87 -2.49 -9.28
C LEU A 304 -38.81 -3.54 -9.66
N GLN A 305 -37.58 -3.14 -9.88
CA GLN A 305 -36.48 -4.03 -10.26
C GLN A 305 -36.17 -5.10 -9.20
N TYR A 306 -36.59 -4.90 -7.94
CA TYR A 306 -36.34 -5.84 -6.86
C TYR A 306 -37.50 -6.83 -6.65
N ALA A 307 -38.64 -6.66 -7.39
CA ALA A 307 -39.79 -7.51 -7.20
C ALA A 307 -39.52 -9.00 -7.45
N ASP A 308 -38.71 -9.33 -8.46
CA ASP A 308 -38.38 -10.72 -8.80
C ASP A 308 -37.50 -11.40 -7.73
N MET A 309 -36.59 -10.64 -7.13
CA MET A 309 -35.77 -11.12 -6.00
C MET A 309 -36.62 -11.40 -4.75
N ILE A 310 -37.56 -10.49 -4.46
CA ILE A 310 -38.47 -10.61 -3.32
C ILE A 310 -39.45 -11.77 -3.55
N GLU A 311 -39.88 -12.04 -4.78
CA GLU A 311 -40.84 -13.08 -5.13
C GLU A 311 -40.37 -14.48 -4.67
N LYS A 312 -39.08 -14.74 -4.73
CA LYS A 312 -38.49 -16.03 -4.28
C LYS A 312 -38.86 -16.36 -2.83
N TYR A 313 -39.02 -15.36 -1.97
CA TYR A 313 -39.25 -15.52 -0.52
C TYR A 313 -40.63 -15.04 -0.08
N GLN A 314 -41.17 -14.00 -0.74
CA GLN A 314 -42.42 -13.33 -0.42
C GLN A 314 -43.28 -13.03 -1.68
N PRO A 315 -43.87 -14.07 -2.34
CA PRO A 315 -44.62 -13.90 -3.60
C PRO A 315 -45.76 -12.89 -3.52
N GLY A 316 -46.51 -12.87 -2.39
CA GLY A 316 -47.59 -11.92 -2.16
C GLY A 316 -47.12 -10.47 -2.15
N ARG A 317 -45.97 -10.19 -1.54
CA ARG A 317 -45.37 -8.84 -1.52
C ARG A 317 -44.90 -8.41 -2.90
N ALA A 318 -44.26 -9.30 -3.64
CA ALA A 318 -43.85 -9.00 -5.02
C ALA A 318 -45.03 -8.62 -5.93
N THR A 319 -46.17 -9.30 -5.76
CA THR A 319 -47.41 -8.95 -6.48
C THR A 319 -47.89 -7.56 -6.09
N GLN A 320 -47.88 -7.19 -4.81
CA GLN A 320 -48.22 -5.86 -4.32
C GLN A 320 -47.31 -4.77 -4.89
N ILE A 321 -46.00 -5.02 -4.92
CA ILE A 321 -45.02 -4.10 -5.53
C ILE A 321 -45.33 -3.90 -7.01
N ARG A 322 -45.51 -4.97 -7.78
CA ARG A 322 -45.85 -4.86 -9.20
C ARG A 322 -47.18 -4.13 -9.44
N ALA A 323 -48.19 -4.32 -8.59
CA ALA A 323 -49.45 -3.61 -8.66
C ALA A 323 -49.26 -2.09 -8.41
N LYS A 324 -48.54 -1.71 -7.35
CA LYS A 324 -48.22 -0.32 -7.04
C LYS A 324 -47.57 0.44 -8.21
N PHE A 325 -46.62 -0.20 -8.92
CA PHE A 325 -45.92 0.41 -10.05
C PHE A 325 -46.74 0.35 -11.36
N ARG A 326 -47.65 -0.61 -11.50
CA ARG A 326 -48.56 -0.68 -12.65
C ARG A 326 -49.61 0.43 -12.61
N GLU A 327 -50.17 0.73 -11.45
CA GLU A 327 -51.10 1.85 -11.23
C GLU A 327 -50.45 3.21 -11.50
N ARG A 328 -49.18 3.38 -11.14
CA ARG A 328 -48.44 4.64 -11.41
C ARG A 328 -47.92 4.75 -12.86
N GLY A 329 -47.71 3.66 -13.57
CA GLY A 329 -47.18 3.62 -14.95
C GLY A 329 -48.23 3.85 -16.05
N GLY A 330 -49.48 4.08 -15.72
CA GLY A 330 -50.57 4.29 -16.69
C GLY A 330 -50.53 5.62 -17.46
N GLY A 331 -49.53 6.46 -17.28
CA GLY A 331 -49.47 7.83 -17.83
C GLY A 331 -48.29 8.17 -18.76
N SER A 332 -47.41 7.29 -19.11
CA SER A 332 -46.28 7.68 -20.03
C SER A 332 -45.79 6.54 -20.90
N ARG A 333 -46.59 6.16 -21.91
CA ARG A 333 -46.06 5.48 -23.11
C ARG A 333 -45.92 6.55 -24.20
N GLY A 334 -44.74 7.11 -24.33
CA GLY A 334 -44.44 8.05 -25.42
C GLY A 334 -42.95 8.39 -25.50
N ASN A 335 -42.27 7.86 -26.51
CA ASN A 335 -41.09 8.43 -27.15
C ASN A 335 -39.69 8.35 -26.43
N ASN A 336 -39.11 7.18 -26.31
CA ASN A 336 -37.63 7.10 -26.19
C ASN A 336 -36.98 6.06 -27.09
N ALA A 337 -37.49 5.84 -28.32
CA ALA A 337 -36.88 4.92 -29.30
C ALA A 337 -36.16 5.62 -30.48
N ARG A 338 -35.76 6.91 -30.33
CA ARG A 338 -35.24 7.64 -31.50
C ARG A 338 -33.94 8.44 -31.31
N VAL A 339 -33.17 8.19 -30.24
CA VAL A 339 -31.93 8.99 -30.00
C VAL A 339 -30.63 8.16 -30.08
N MET A 340 -30.68 6.87 -30.36
CA MET A 340 -29.46 6.06 -30.40
C MET A 340 -28.82 5.86 -31.78
N ASN A 341 -29.29 6.52 -32.84
CA ASN A 341 -28.74 6.29 -34.21
C ASN A 341 -27.94 7.45 -34.81
N THR A 342 -27.65 8.52 -34.07
CA THR A 342 -26.91 9.69 -34.63
C THR A 342 -25.44 9.76 -34.18
N ALA A 343 -25.00 8.96 -33.22
CA ALA A 343 -23.60 8.96 -32.77
C ALA A 343 -22.66 8.06 -33.59
N ALA A 344 -23.18 7.07 -34.33
CA ALA A 344 -22.37 6.16 -35.12
C ALA A 344 -21.85 6.72 -36.45
N ASN A 345 -22.50 7.75 -36.99
CA ASN A 345 -22.12 8.32 -38.31
C ASN A 345 -21.12 9.48 -38.25
N ALA A 346 -20.77 10.00 -37.06
CA ALA A 346 -19.80 11.08 -36.91
C ALA A 346 -18.34 10.59 -36.81
N VAL A 347 -18.11 9.31 -36.51
CA VAL A 347 -16.77 8.73 -36.35
C VAL A 347 -16.17 8.26 -37.69
N ALA A 348 -16.99 7.99 -38.71
CA ALA A 348 -16.52 7.51 -40.01
C ALA A 348 -15.98 8.61 -40.94
N ALA A 349 -16.21 9.88 -40.66
CA ALA A 349 -15.76 11.00 -41.52
C ALA A 349 -14.38 11.59 -41.15
N ALA A 350 -13.84 11.24 -39.99
CA ALA A 350 -12.54 11.76 -39.52
C ALA A 350 -11.32 10.91 -39.87
N SER A 351 -11.50 9.74 -40.50
CA SER A 351 -10.38 8.81 -40.76
C SER A 351 -9.68 8.94 -42.11
N ASN A 352 -10.13 9.83 -42.98
CA ASN A 352 -9.57 9.90 -44.36
C ASN A 352 -8.56 11.02 -44.65
N SER A 353 -8.14 11.82 -43.65
CA SER A 353 -7.15 12.90 -43.88
C SER A 353 -5.78 12.68 -43.19
N ALA A 354 -5.51 11.51 -42.64
CA ALA A 354 -4.27 11.23 -41.90
C ALA A 354 -3.27 10.29 -42.60
N SER A 355 -3.46 9.99 -43.89
CA SER A 355 -2.68 8.92 -44.56
C SER A 355 -1.40 9.35 -45.28
N SER A 356 -0.94 10.60 -45.15
CA SER A 356 0.31 11.04 -45.84
C SER A 356 1.48 11.38 -44.89
N LEU A 357 1.32 11.32 -43.57
CA LEU A 357 2.40 11.54 -42.58
C LEU A 357 2.82 10.26 -41.83
N SER A 358 2.28 9.08 -42.17
CA SER A 358 2.43 7.86 -41.38
C SER A 358 3.65 6.99 -41.72
N ASN A 359 4.31 7.17 -42.86
CA ASN A 359 5.34 6.22 -43.32
C ASN A 359 6.73 6.39 -42.67
N SER A 360 7.07 7.58 -42.15
CA SER A 360 8.33 7.76 -41.40
C SER A 360 8.16 7.45 -39.88
N ALA A 361 6.98 7.72 -39.33
CA ALA A 361 6.66 7.41 -37.95
C ALA A 361 6.49 5.89 -37.71
N SER A 362 5.93 5.17 -38.70
CA SER A 362 5.74 3.71 -38.61
C SER A 362 7.07 2.95 -38.59
N ARG A 363 8.07 3.40 -39.35
CA ARG A 363 9.37 2.74 -39.41
C ARG A 363 10.17 2.92 -38.11
N SER A 364 10.15 4.13 -37.56
CA SER A 364 10.78 4.39 -36.25
C SER A 364 10.05 3.70 -35.07
N GLN A 365 8.74 3.50 -35.17
CA GLN A 365 7.97 2.74 -34.19
C GLN A 365 8.23 1.24 -34.30
N MET A 366 8.31 0.67 -35.49
CA MET A 366 8.68 -0.73 -35.71
C MET A 366 10.11 -1.03 -35.24
N GLU A 367 11.09 -0.19 -35.56
CA GLU A 367 12.46 -0.33 -35.07
C GLU A 367 12.56 -0.20 -33.55
N ALA A 368 11.74 0.67 -32.91
CA ALA A 368 11.66 0.80 -31.48
C ALA A 368 11.00 -0.43 -30.82
N GLU A 369 9.99 -1.00 -31.47
CA GLU A 369 9.30 -2.21 -30.99
C GLU A 369 10.16 -3.46 -31.13
N GLU A 370 10.92 -3.59 -32.22
CA GLU A 370 11.89 -4.69 -32.41
C GLU A 370 13.03 -4.60 -31.40
N ARG A 371 13.55 -3.39 -31.12
CA ARG A 371 14.54 -3.16 -30.05
C ARG A 371 14.00 -3.52 -28.68
N ALA A 372 12.77 -3.13 -28.36
CA ALA A 372 12.14 -3.46 -27.10
C ALA A 372 11.93 -4.98 -26.93
N LYS A 373 11.57 -5.69 -28.02
CA LYS A 373 11.47 -7.17 -28.01
C LYS A 373 12.82 -7.83 -27.83
N ALA A 374 13.87 -7.31 -28.49
CA ALA A 374 15.22 -7.83 -28.36
C ALA A 374 15.79 -7.58 -26.95
N GLU A 375 15.55 -6.40 -26.36
CA GLU A 375 15.93 -6.09 -24.98
C GLU A 375 15.19 -7.00 -23.97
N LYS A 376 13.90 -7.22 -24.17
CA LYS A 376 13.12 -8.12 -23.31
C LYS A 376 13.65 -9.55 -23.35
N LYS A 377 13.89 -10.07 -24.57
CA LYS A 377 14.46 -11.42 -24.74
C LYS A 377 15.84 -11.52 -24.09
N LEU A 378 16.68 -10.50 -24.26
CA LEU A 378 18.00 -10.46 -23.65
C LEU A 378 17.92 -10.48 -22.11
N LEU A 379 16.99 -9.74 -21.53
CA LEU A 379 16.76 -9.75 -20.07
C LEU A 379 16.31 -11.13 -19.59
N GLU A 380 15.45 -11.80 -20.33
CA GLU A 380 15.05 -13.19 -20.05
C GLU A 380 16.23 -14.15 -20.14
N ASP A 381 17.10 -13.99 -21.15
CA ASP A 381 18.28 -14.82 -21.32
C ASP A 381 19.35 -14.55 -20.22
N VAL A 382 19.52 -13.30 -19.82
CA VAL A 382 20.38 -12.94 -18.66
C VAL A 382 19.84 -13.55 -17.36
N GLN A 383 18.52 -13.59 -17.16
CA GLN A 383 17.94 -14.25 -16.00
C GLN A 383 18.22 -15.75 -15.96
N LYS A 384 18.26 -16.41 -17.10
CA LYS A 384 18.57 -17.85 -17.21
C LYS A 384 20.05 -18.17 -16.92
N LEU A 385 20.95 -17.18 -16.98
CA LEU A 385 22.39 -17.42 -16.73
C LEU A 385 22.68 -18.05 -15.37
N GLY A 386 21.90 -17.71 -14.34
CA GLY A 386 22.04 -18.27 -12.99
C GLY A 386 21.53 -19.71 -12.84
N THR A 387 20.90 -20.28 -13.86
CA THR A 387 20.42 -21.67 -13.83
C THR A 387 21.52 -22.63 -14.26
N LYS A 388 21.64 -23.80 -13.58
CA LYS A 388 22.67 -24.81 -13.88
C LYS A 388 22.47 -25.52 -15.23
N GLU A 389 21.39 -25.27 -15.93
CA GLU A 389 20.94 -26.00 -17.12
C GLU A 389 21.59 -25.52 -18.44
N LEU A 390 22.19 -24.31 -18.46
CA LEU A 390 22.80 -23.79 -19.69
C LEU A 390 24.24 -24.27 -19.89
N PRO A 391 24.62 -24.73 -21.12
CA PRO A 391 25.99 -25.07 -21.46
C PRO A 391 26.93 -23.87 -21.29
N LYS A 392 28.19 -24.11 -20.93
CA LYS A 392 29.21 -23.07 -20.70
C LYS A 392 29.35 -22.12 -21.88
N GLU A 393 29.42 -22.65 -23.10
CA GLU A 393 29.55 -21.85 -24.33
C GLU A 393 28.36 -20.95 -24.58
N GLU A 394 27.16 -21.40 -24.26
CA GLU A 394 25.93 -20.61 -24.41
C GLU A 394 25.89 -19.48 -23.37
N ARG A 395 26.29 -19.76 -22.14
CA ARG A 395 26.43 -18.74 -21.08
C ARG A 395 27.41 -17.62 -21.48
N GLU A 396 28.59 -17.98 -21.98
CA GLU A 396 29.61 -17.02 -22.45
C GLU A 396 29.10 -16.16 -23.60
N LYS A 397 28.33 -16.72 -24.53
CA LYS A 397 27.69 -15.97 -25.62
C LYS A 397 26.66 -14.97 -25.08
N ILE A 398 25.79 -15.39 -24.17
CA ILE A 398 24.78 -14.52 -23.55
C ILE A 398 25.47 -13.37 -22.81
N VAL A 399 26.49 -13.64 -21.98
CA VAL A 399 27.24 -12.61 -21.24
C VAL A 399 27.88 -11.60 -22.20
N THR A 400 28.56 -12.08 -23.26
CA THR A 400 29.23 -11.22 -24.23
C THR A 400 28.22 -10.33 -24.99
N GLN A 401 27.10 -10.90 -25.40
CA GLN A 401 26.05 -10.15 -26.10
C GLN A 401 25.36 -9.14 -25.17
N ALA A 402 25.02 -9.55 -23.94
CA ALA A 402 24.38 -8.70 -22.97
C ALA A 402 25.28 -7.49 -22.60
N ARG A 403 26.57 -7.75 -22.30
CA ARG A 403 27.54 -6.68 -22.01
C ARG A 403 27.63 -5.66 -23.15
N LYS A 404 27.71 -6.13 -24.40
CA LYS A 404 27.75 -5.26 -25.58
C LYS A 404 26.48 -4.42 -25.72
N ILE A 405 25.30 -5.03 -25.58
CA ILE A 405 24.01 -4.36 -25.72
C ILE A 405 23.83 -3.32 -24.60
N PHE A 406 24.10 -3.67 -23.33
CA PHE A 406 23.97 -2.74 -22.22
C PHE A 406 24.92 -1.55 -22.34
N LEU A 407 26.15 -1.72 -22.84
CA LEU A 407 27.06 -0.61 -23.13
C LEU A 407 26.57 0.29 -24.27
N GLN A 408 25.76 -0.22 -25.19
CA GLN A 408 25.18 0.54 -26.30
C GLN A 408 23.82 1.15 -25.99
N THR A 409 23.14 0.70 -24.94
CA THR A 409 21.83 1.21 -24.51
C THR A 409 21.90 2.71 -24.20
N PRO A 410 20.97 3.54 -24.66
CA PRO A 410 20.97 4.97 -24.36
C PRO A 410 20.59 5.23 -22.88
N GLY A 411 21.34 6.15 -22.24
CA GLY A 411 21.16 6.50 -20.83
C GLY A 411 22.17 5.80 -19.92
N LYS A 412 22.83 6.58 -19.04
CA LYS A 412 23.82 6.04 -18.08
C LYS A 412 23.16 5.16 -17.03
N ASP A 413 22.00 5.54 -16.55
CA ASP A 413 21.16 4.82 -15.62
C ASP A 413 20.83 3.39 -16.10
N LYS A 414 20.38 3.27 -17.34
CA LYS A 414 20.07 1.98 -17.96
C LYS A 414 21.30 1.11 -18.17
N LYS A 415 22.42 1.72 -18.57
CA LYS A 415 23.70 1.00 -18.73
C LYS A 415 24.18 0.41 -17.42
N ILE A 416 24.22 1.24 -16.36
CA ILE A 416 24.67 0.82 -15.03
C ILE A 416 23.76 -0.29 -14.51
N LEU A 417 22.45 -0.13 -14.64
CA LEU A 417 21.49 -1.12 -14.18
C LEU A 417 21.62 -2.45 -14.93
N GLY A 418 21.71 -2.43 -16.27
CA GLY A 418 21.89 -3.63 -17.06
C GLY A 418 23.21 -4.35 -16.76
N LEU A 419 24.30 -3.59 -16.64
CA LEU A 419 25.60 -4.16 -16.27
C LEU A 419 25.61 -4.72 -14.84
N SER A 420 24.95 -4.06 -13.88
CA SER A 420 24.83 -4.55 -12.52
C SER A 420 24.05 -5.86 -12.45
N MET A 421 22.92 -5.95 -13.19
CA MET A 421 22.15 -7.20 -13.28
C MET A 421 22.97 -8.33 -13.89
N LEU A 422 23.70 -8.05 -14.97
CA LEU A 422 24.57 -9.05 -15.60
C LEU A 422 25.66 -9.52 -14.66
N ALA A 423 26.34 -8.58 -13.98
CA ALA A 423 27.36 -8.89 -12.99
C ALA A 423 26.84 -9.75 -11.83
N ALA A 424 25.64 -9.44 -11.32
CA ALA A 424 24.99 -10.23 -10.28
C ALA A 424 24.74 -11.68 -10.72
N GLN A 425 24.27 -11.91 -11.95
CA GLN A 425 24.08 -13.26 -12.47
C GLN A 425 25.41 -14.00 -12.70
N VAL A 426 26.42 -13.31 -13.21
CA VAL A 426 27.77 -13.87 -13.40
C VAL A 426 28.41 -14.24 -12.05
N ALA A 427 28.23 -13.40 -11.01
CA ALA A 427 28.69 -13.70 -9.66
C ALA A 427 27.99 -14.95 -9.07
N LYS A 428 26.68 -15.11 -9.31
CA LYS A 428 25.92 -16.33 -8.91
C LYS A 428 26.42 -17.59 -9.62
N MET A 429 26.98 -17.48 -10.81
CA MET A 429 27.63 -18.58 -11.53
C MET A 429 29.00 -18.95 -10.93
N GLY A 430 29.52 -18.16 -9.99
CA GLY A 430 30.83 -18.35 -9.35
C GLY A 430 31.98 -17.60 -10.01
N ASP A 431 31.74 -16.90 -11.15
CA ASP A 431 32.79 -16.14 -11.84
C ASP A 431 32.87 -14.69 -11.33
N LYS A 432 33.54 -14.54 -10.17
CA LYS A 432 33.68 -13.24 -9.50
C LYS A 432 34.59 -12.27 -10.26
N GLU A 433 35.57 -12.79 -11.01
CA GLU A 433 36.49 -11.96 -11.76
C GLU A 433 35.76 -11.28 -12.92
N LEU A 434 35.03 -12.05 -13.72
CA LEU A 434 34.23 -11.51 -14.83
C LEU A 434 33.10 -10.57 -14.31
N ALA A 435 32.46 -10.90 -13.19
CA ALA A 435 31.48 -10.01 -12.56
C ALA A 435 32.11 -8.67 -12.15
N GLY A 436 33.33 -8.71 -11.59
CA GLY A 436 34.12 -7.52 -11.24
C GLY A 436 34.51 -6.69 -12.45
N ASP A 437 34.79 -7.32 -13.61
CA ASP A 437 35.10 -6.64 -14.87
C ASP A 437 33.88 -5.93 -15.44
N ILE A 438 32.71 -6.57 -15.39
CA ILE A 438 31.46 -5.98 -15.81
C ILE A 438 31.11 -4.76 -14.95
N MET A 439 31.32 -4.88 -13.61
CA MET A 439 31.08 -3.76 -12.71
C MET A 439 32.07 -2.60 -12.91
N ARG A 440 33.31 -2.87 -13.33
CA ARG A 440 34.26 -1.81 -13.71
C ARG A 440 33.79 -1.03 -14.96
N ASP A 441 33.17 -1.70 -15.92
CA ASP A 441 32.54 -0.98 -17.05
C ASP A 441 31.43 -0.03 -16.55
N ALA A 442 30.59 -0.49 -15.63
CA ALA A 442 29.56 0.36 -15.02
C ALA A 442 30.18 1.54 -14.26
N GLN A 443 31.24 1.31 -13.50
CA GLN A 443 31.96 2.35 -12.74
C GLN A 443 32.57 3.43 -13.65
N ASN A 444 33.08 3.05 -14.82
CA ASN A 444 33.64 4.01 -15.79
C ASN A 444 32.59 4.96 -16.41
N LEU A 445 31.30 4.68 -16.21
CA LEU A 445 30.20 5.52 -16.70
C LEU A 445 29.84 6.65 -15.73
N ILE A 446 30.21 6.53 -14.46
CA ILE A 446 29.87 7.52 -13.43
C ILE A 446 30.96 8.58 -13.27
N ASN A 447 30.54 9.74 -12.76
CA ASN A 447 31.47 10.78 -12.34
C ASN A 447 31.96 10.46 -10.92
N PRO A 448 33.28 10.34 -10.69
CA PRO A 448 33.83 10.10 -9.34
C PRO A 448 33.42 11.19 -8.32
N SER A 449 33.09 12.39 -8.80
CA SER A 449 32.61 13.51 -7.98
C SER A 449 31.22 13.92 -8.46
N PRO A 450 30.13 13.34 -7.92
CA PRO A 450 28.77 13.71 -8.28
C PRO A 450 28.52 15.20 -8.13
N LYS A 451 27.98 15.85 -9.17
CA LYS A 451 27.71 17.30 -9.20
C LYS A 451 26.23 17.63 -9.05
N ASN A 452 25.37 16.64 -9.18
CA ASN A 452 23.92 16.80 -9.15
C ASN A 452 23.26 15.55 -8.60
N TYR A 453 21.95 15.62 -8.36
CA TYR A 453 21.16 14.52 -7.85
C TYR A 453 21.21 13.26 -8.71
N GLN A 454 21.26 13.43 -10.05
CA GLN A 454 21.34 12.29 -10.97
C GLN A 454 22.67 11.54 -10.82
N ASP A 455 23.80 12.26 -10.74
CA ASP A 455 25.12 11.63 -10.50
C ASP A 455 25.15 10.89 -9.15
N PHE A 456 24.50 11.44 -8.12
CA PHE A 456 24.36 10.80 -6.82
C PHE A 456 23.57 9.48 -6.92
N LEU A 457 22.42 9.47 -7.61
CA LEU A 457 21.65 8.25 -7.85
C LEU A 457 22.44 7.20 -8.63
N LEU A 458 23.21 7.60 -9.64
CA LEU A 458 24.06 6.67 -10.40
C LEU A 458 25.14 6.02 -9.52
N THR A 459 25.71 6.76 -8.59
CA THR A 459 26.69 6.21 -7.61
C THR A 459 26.01 5.20 -6.68
N TRP A 460 24.79 5.51 -6.24
CA TRP A 460 23.99 4.58 -5.43
C TRP A 460 23.66 3.29 -6.21
N MET A 461 23.22 3.41 -7.46
CA MET A 461 22.93 2.26 -8.33
C MET A 461 24.17 1.39 -8.54
N LEU A 462 25.37 2.01 -8.71
CA LEU A 462 26.63 1.29 -8.81
C LEU A 462 26.94 0.52 -7.52
N ALA A 463 26.77 1.16 -6.36
CA ALA A 463 26.99 0.51 -5.07
C ALA A 463 26.05 -0.68 -4.87
N SER A 464 24.78 -0.56 -5.31
CA SER A 464 23.81 -1.65 -5.30
C SER A 464 24.25 -2.82 -6.19
N GLY A 465 24.77 -2.53 -7.37
CA GLY A 465 25.32 -3.56 -8.27
C GLY A 465 26.54 -4.27 -7.66
N TYR A 466 27.44 -3.53 -7.02
CA TYR A 466 28.56 -4.15 -6.31
C TYR A 466 28.11 -4.97 -5.09
N ALA A 467 27.04 -4.57 -4.38
CA ALA A 467 26.54 -5.37 -3.26
C ALA A 467 26.20 -6.81 -3.67
N GLU A 468 25.66 -6.99 -4.89
CA GLU A 468 25.35 -8.32 -5.43
C GLU A 468 26.58 -9.03 -6.02
N ALA A 469 27.48 -8.30 -6.69
CA ALA A 469 28.62 -8.87 -7.41
C ALA A 469 29.88 -9.04 -6.52
N ASP A 470 30.19 -8.04 -5.71
CA ASP A 470 31.38 -7.98 -4.84
C ASP A 470 31.07 -7.06 -3.64
N PRO A 471 30.45 -7.59 -2.55
CA PRO A 471 30.07 -6.79 -1.39
C PRO A 471 31.20 -5.96 -0.78
N ASP A 472 32.46 -6.45 -0.81
CA ASP A 472 33.60 -5.74 -0.24
C ASP A 472 33.88 -4.40 -0.96
N LYS A 473 33.54 -4.29 -2.26
CA LYS A 473 33.65 -3.04 -3.01
C LYS A 473 32.45 -2.12 -2.85
N ALA A 474 31.30 -2.66 -2.45
CA ALA A 474 30.10 -1.85 -2.20
C ALA A 474 30.26 -0.96 -0.95
N PHE A 475 30.90 -1.46 0.11
CA PHE A 475 31.05 -0.73 1.37
C PHE A 475 31.72 0.64 1.22
N PRO A 476 32.89 0.78 0.58
CA PRO A 476 33.53 2.09 0.40
C PRO A 476 32.67 3.06 -0.44
N LEU A 477 31.97 2.57 -1.46
CA LEU A 477 31.08 3.39 -2.28
C LEU A 477 29.88 3.91 -1.49
N LEU A 478 29.32 3.07 -0.60
CA LEU A 478 28.24 3.48 0.28
C LEU A 478 28.72 4.46 1.35
N GLU A 479 29.91 4.28 1.92
CA GLU A 479 30.48 5.25 2.87
C GLU A 479 30.63 6.63 2.23
N ASP A 480 31.20 6.73 1.01
CA ASP A 480 31.31 8.00 0.27
C ASP A 480 29.92 8.60 -0.06
N THR A 481 28.98 7.75 -0.43
CA THR A 481 27.60 8.18 -0.72
C THR A 481 26.91 8.73 0.54
N ILE A 482 27.08 8.10 1.69
CA ILE A 482 26.52 8.54 2.98
C ILE A 482 27.13 9.89 3.40
N MET A 483 28.46 10.07 3.26
CA MET A 483 29.10 11.37 3.58
C MET A 483 28.48 12.49 2.75
N ARG A 484 28.25 12.28 1.45
CA ARG A 484 27.59 13.27 0.57
C ARG A 484 26.12 13.48 0.92
N ALA A 485 25.42 12.44 1.34
CA ALA A 485 24.04 12.57 1.82
C ALA A 485 23.97 13.43 3.09
N ASN A 486 24.95 13.32 4.00
CA ASN A 486 25.04 14.18 5.17
C ASN A 486 25.21 15.67 4.80
N ASP A 487 26.07 15.99 3.81
CA ASP A 487 26.25 17.35 3.31
C ASP A 487 24.94 17.93 2.72
N ILE A 488 24.24 17.11 1.93
CA ILE A 488 22.94 17.51 1.32
C ILE A 488 21.90 17.73 2.42
N LEU A 489 21.79 16.82 3.39
CA LEU A 489 20.85 16.96 4.51
C LEU A 489 21.15 18.18 5.37
N ALA A 490 22.42 18.47 5.64
CA ALA A 490 22.82 19.66 6.37
C ALA A 490 22.42 20.94 5.62
N ALA A 491 22.57 20.95 4.29
CA ALA A 491 22.13 22.08 3.46
C ALA A 491 20.61 22.23 3.46
N VAL A 492 19.85 21.12 3.33
CA VAL A 492 18.37 21.13 3.37
C VAL A 492 17.86 21.67 4.71
N VAL A 493 18.44 21.24 5.82
CA VAL A 493 18.07 21.75 7.16
C VAL A 493 18.31 23.25 7.26
N LYS A 494 19.47 23.75 6.83
CA LYS A 494 19.76 25.19 6.83
C LYS A 494 18.78 26.00 5.98
N VAL A 495 18.42 25.49 4.80
CA VAL A 495 17.42 26.15 3.95
C VAL A 495 16.04 26.11 4.62
N GLY A 496 15.67 24.98 5.25
CA GLY A 496 14.40 24.82 5.94
C GLY A 496 14.20 25.72 7.14
N GLU A 497 15.29 26.16 7.79
CA GLU A 497 15.23 27.15 8.87
C GLU A 497 14.90 28.57 8.35
N PHE A 498 15.15 28.85 7.07
CA PHE A 498 14.93 30.18 6.46
C PHE A 498 13.65 30.26 5.61
N VAL A 499 13.18 29.14 5.11
CA VAL A 499 12.07 29.10 4.15
C VAL A 499 11.03 28.13 4.69
N ASP A 500 9.85 28.62 5.01
CA ASP A 500 8.73 27.86 5.60
C ASP A 500 8.19 26.72 4.70
N VAL A 501 8.79 26.51 3.53
CA VAL A 501 8.54 25.34 2.65
C VAL A 501 8.90 24.01 3.33
N ALA A 502 9.69 24.05 4.40
CA ALA A 502 10.17 22.87 5.12
C ALA A 502 9.42 22.58 6.43
N GLY A 503 8.35 23.30 6.75
CA GLY A 503 7.60 23.11 8.00
C GLY A 503 6.99 21.71 8.17
N GLU A 504 6.83 20.95 7.08
CA GLU A 504 6.46 19.52 7.11
C GLU A 504 7.68 18.57 7.11
N LEU A 505 8.86 19.10 6.77
CA LEU A 505 10.08 18.34 6.60
C LEU A 505 10.96 18.34 7.85
N ILE A 506 10.96 19.47 8.58
CA ILE A 506 11.81 19.68 9.74
C ILE A 506 10.93 20.16 10.89
N ASP A 507 11.00 19.47 12.02
CA ASP A 507 10.34 19.85 13.25
C ASP A 507 11.33 19.72 14.42
N GLU A 508 11.36 20.73 15.31
CA GLU A 508 12.32 20.82 16.44
C GLU A 508 13.80 20.55 16.03
N GLY A 509 14.15 20.90 14.78
CA GLY A 509 15.48 20.65 14.22
C GLY A 509 15.73 19.22 13.76
N GLU A 510 14.76 18.31 13.81
CA GLU A 510 14.81 16.95 13.26
C GLU A 510 14.10 16.87 11.92
N VAL A 511 14.66 16.10 10.98
CA VAL A 511 13.99 15.77 9.72
C VAL A 511 12.92 14.73 10.01
N GLN A 512 11.69 14.96 9.52
CA GLN A 512 10.59 14.01 9.65
C GLN A 512 10.72 12.91 8.61
N VAL A 513 11.37 11.79 8.97
CA VAL A 513 11.71 10.70 8.04
C VAL A 513 10.81 9.46 8.18
N GLY A 514 9.99 9.40 9.20
CA GLY A 514 9.07 8.28 9.45
C GLY A 514 7.74 8.42 8.70
N ALA A 515 6.69 7.80 9.24
CA ALA A 515 5.33 7.83 8.69
C ALA A 515 4.75 9.25 8.60
N PHE A 516 5.24 10.18 9.41
CA PHE A 516 4.89 11.61 9.38
C PHE A 516 5.67 12.40 8.31
N GLY A 517 6.69 11.83 7.68
CA GLY A 517 7.43 12.45 6.60
C GLY A 517 6.51 12.80 5.43
N GLY A 518 6.63 14.04 4.92
CA GLY A 518 5.84 14.55 3.79
C GLY A 518 6.03 13.73 2.51
N SER A 519 5.25 14.03 1.47
CA SER A 519 5.29 13.33 0.17
C SER A 519 6.70 13.32 -0.47
N MET A 520 7.51 14.34 -0.21
CA MET A 520 8.87 14.46 -0.70
C MET A 520 9.78 13.40 -0.06
N ILE A 521 9.70 13.20 1.27
CA ILE A 521 10.47 12.16 1.97
C ILE A 521 10.00 10.76 1.57
N ARG A 522 8.67 10.56 1.44
CA ARG A 522 8.13 9.29 0.92
C ARG A 522 8.59 9.01 -0.50
N GLY A 523 8.69 10.02 -1.35
CA GLY A 523 9.27 9.88 -2.70
C GLY A 523 10.74 9.47 -2.64
N LEU A 524 11.55 10.12 -1.82
CA LEU A 524 12.94 9.77 -1.61
C LEU A 524 13.11 8.36 -1.02
N THR A 525 12.28 7.97 -0.04
CA THR A 525 12.32 6.62 0.56
C THR A 525 11.78 5.55 -0.37
N SER A 526 10.85 5.85 -1.29
CA SER A 526 10.40 4.90 -2.31
C SER A 526 11.48 4.65 -3.38
N GLU A 527 12.25 5.67 -3.74
CA GLU A 527 13.44 5.50 -4.59
C GLU A 527 14.57 4.80 -3.83
N LEU A 528 14.65 4.97 -2.51
CA LEU A 528 15.51 4.19 -1.61
C LEU A 528 15.00 2.74 -1.38
N GLY A 529 13.87 2.33 -1.95
CA GLY A 529 13.43 0.92 -1.94
C GLY A 529 14.46 -0.03 -2.59
N MET A 530 15.31 0.48 -3.50
CA MET A 530 16.52 -0.22 -3.93
C MET A 530 17.56 -0.34 -2.80
N ALA A 531 17.52 0.56 -1.81
CA ALA A 531 18.39 0.50 -0.65
C ALA A 531 18.06 -0.68 0.26
N ASP A 532 16.79 -1.04 0.42
CA ASP A 532 16.38 -2.21 1.21
C ASP A 532 17.00 -3.50 0.64
N ALA A 533 16.94 -3.71 -0.68
CA ALA A 533 17.52 -4.87 -1.33
C ALA A 533 19.05 -4.87 -1.18
N THR A 534 19.70 -3.72 -1.39
CA THR A 534 21.15 -3.56 -1.24
C THR A 534 21.61 -3.84 0.18
N LEU A 535 20.96 -3.23 1.18
CA LEU A 535 21.27 -3.43 2.58
C LEU A 535 20.98 -4.87 3.04
N ARG A 536 19.93 -5.51 2.49
CA ARG A 536 19.66 -6.93 2.72
C ARG A 536 20.80 -7.82 2.24
N THR A 537 21.28 -7.59 1.02
CA THR A 537 22.39 -8.35 0.45
C THR A 537 23.67 -8.15 1.26
N LEU A 538 23.98 -6.91 1.62
CA LEU A 538 25.14 -6.58 2.45
C LEU A 538 25.03 -7.15 3.86
N ALA A 539 23.85 -7.07 4.50
CA ALA A 539 23.64 -7.63 5.84
C ALA A 539 23.79 -9.16 5.86
N LYS A 540 23.38 -9.84 4.78
CA LYS A 540 23.62 -11.29 4.63
C LYS A 540 25.09 -11.62 4.36
N ALA A 541 25.84 -10.72 3.70
CA ALA A 541 27.27 -10.90 3.42
C ALA A 541 28.15 -10.59 4.65
N ASP A 542 27.87 -9.48 5.34
CA ASP A 542 28.57 -9.05 6.56
C ASP A 542 27.68 -8.11 7.38
N PHE A 543 26.95 -8.68 8.36
CA PHE A 543 26.02 -7.92 9.20
C PHE A 543 26.72 -6.83 10.00
N THR A 544 27.92 -7.12 10.53
CA THR A 544 28.68 -6.17 11.37
C THR A 544 29.14 -4.97 10.55
N LYS A 545 29.71 -5.17 9.36
CA LYS A 545 30.08 -4.05 8.48
C LYS A 545 28.85 -3.24 8.06
N THR A 546 27.74 -3.91 7.71
CA THR A 546 26.49 -3.23 7.31
C THR A 546 25.92 -2.40 8.46
N LYS A 547 25.91 -2.92 9.68
CA LYS A 547 25.54 -2.18 10.88
C LYS A 547 26.43 -0.93 11.06
N ASN A 548 27.74 -1.06 10.87
CA ASN A 548 28.68 0.04 11.02
C ASN A 548 28.49 1.17 9.99
N LEU A 549 27.97 0.88 8.79
CA LEU A 549 27.60 1.91 7.81
C LEU A 549 26.60 2.91 8.40
N THR A 550 25.65 2.45 9.22
CA THR A 550 24.62 3.33 9.78
C THR A 550 25.20 4.40 10.69
N SER A 551 26.33 4.12 11.36
CA SER A 551 27.01 5.09 12.23
C SER A 551 27.65 6.27 11.47
N ARG A 552 27.75 6.17 10.14
CA ARG A 552 28.26 7.24 9.27
C ARG A 552 27.25 8.34 8.99
N PHE A 553 25.97 8.13 9.29
CA PHE A 553 24.98 9.19 9.23
C PHE A 553 25.12 10.14 10.44
N ASP A 554 25.25 11.43 10.18
CA ASP A 554 25.43 12.43 11.21
C ASP A 554 24.15 12.65 12.04
N ARG A 555 23.00 12.61 11.37
CA ARG A 555 21.70 12.84 11.98
C ARG A 555 21.11 11.57 12.57
N SER A 556 20.65 11.66 13.83
CA SER A 556 20.12 10.51 14.58
C SER A 556 18.90 9.87 13.91
N GLU A 557 17.94 10.68 13.45
CA GLU A 557 16.72 10.21 12.78
C GLU A 557 17.01 9.46 11.47
N VAL A 558 17.99 9.94 10.70
CA VAL A 558 18.40 9.28 9.44
C VAL A 558 19.19 8.00 9.73
N ARG A 559 20.02 8.01 10.78
CA ARG A 559 20.74 6.81 11.25
C ARG A 559 19.77 5.73 11.69
N ILE A 560 18.72 6.10 12.42
CA ILE A 560 17.66 5.16 12.84
C ILE A 560 16.92 4.62 11.63
N LEU A 561 16.57 5.46 10.65
CA LEU A 561 15.96 5.00 9.40
C LEU A 561 16.83 3.95 8.70
N ALA A 562 18.13 4.19 8.58
CA ALA A 562 19.07 3.22 7.98
C ALA A 562 19.15 1.92 8.80
N LYS A 563 19.14 2.00 10.14
CA LYS A 563 19.06 0.84 11.02
C LYS A 563 17.76 0.05 10.80
N MET A 564 16.64 0.73 10.67
CA MET A 564 15.33 0.13 10.37
C MET A 564 15.32 -0.64 9.05
N MET A 565 15.93 -0.07 7.98
CA MET A 565 16.04 -0.73 6.68
C MET A 565 16.81 -2.05 6.79
N ILE A 566 17.91 -2.09 7.55
CA ILE A 566 18.66 -3.33 7.82
C ILE A 566 17.81 -4.34 8.59
N LEU A 567 17.10 -3.87 9.62
CA LEU A 567 16.24 -4.72 10.45
C LEU A 567 15.08 -5.33 9.65
N ARG A 568 14.41 -4.54 8.81
CA ARG A 568 13.38 -5.04 7.85
C ARG A 568 13.98 -6.11 6.94
N ALA A 569 15.17 -5.85 6.43
CA ALA A 569 15.85 -6.74 5.50
C ALA A 569 16.17 -8.12 6.13
N VAL A 570 16.50 -8.15 7.42
CA VAL A 570 16.91 -9.38 8.12
C VAL A 570 15.76 -10.06 8.85
N LEU A 571 14.83 -9.28 9.44
CA LEU A 571 13.75 -9.80 10.29
C LEU A 571 12.40 -9.87 9.59
N GLY A 572 12.21 -9.13 8.47
CA GLY A 572 10.92 -8.96 7.79
C GLY A 572 10.46 -10.12 6.88
N ASP A 573 11.30 -11.12 6.63
CA ASP A 573 11.11 -12.12 5.56
C ASP A 573 9.95 -13.13 5.76
N LYS A 574 9.16 -13.07 6.83
CA LYS A 574 8.04 -14.01 7.04
C LYS A 574 6.72 -13.61 6.35
N LYS A 575 6.56 -12.36 5.92
CA LYS A 575 5.28 -11.87 5.36
C LYS A 575 5.11 -12.09 3.85
N SER A 576 6.19 -12.27 3.09
CA SER A 576 6.10 -12.41 1.63
C SER A 576 5.84 -13.84 1.14
N ALA A 577 5.98 -14.86 1.98
CA ALA A 577 5.77 -16.25 1.59
C ALA A 577 4.32 -16.73 1.78
N GLU A 578 3.55 -16.13 2.71
CA GLU A 578 2.16 -16.54 2.99
C GLU A 578 1.10 -15.75 2.20
N THR A 579 1.44 -14.54 1.71
CA THR A 579 0.49 -13.71 0.97
C THR A 579 0.42 -13.99 -0.53
N THR A 580 1.32 -14.78 -1.08
CA THR A 580 1.33 -15.13 -2.53
C THR A 580 0.48 -16.34 -2.87
N GLU A 581 0.00 -17.14 -1.92
CA GLU A 581 -0.86 -18.30 -2.20
C GLU A 581 -2.36 -17.99 -2.13
N ASP A 582 -2.79 -16.87 -1.54
CA ASP A 582 -4.21 -16.56 -1.30
C ASP A 582 -4.81 -15.45 -2.19
N GLU A 583 -4.00 -14.77 -3.03
CA GLU A 583 -4.49 -13.70 -3.93
C GLU A 583 -4.79 -14.14 -5.37
N THR A 584 -4.71 -15.42 -5.69
CA THR A 584 -5.28 -15.96 -6.93
C THR A 584 -6.72 -16.39 -6.70
N ASP A 585 -7.62 -15.42 -6.54
CA ASP A 585 -9.06 -15.65 -6.74
C ASP A 585 -9.30 -15.77 -8.26
N PRO A 586 -9.62 -16.98 -8.77
CA PRO A 586 -9.76 -17.21 -10.21
C PRO A 586 -11.03 -16.60 -10.82
N ASP A 587 -11.86 -15.87 -10.05
CA ASP A 587 -13.18 -15.42 -10.50
C ASP A 587 -13.27 -13.95 -10.92
N ILE A 588 -12.20 -13.15 -10.81
CA ILE A 588 -12.24 -11.73 -11.29
C ILE A 588 -12.08 -11.62 -12.81
N GLY A 589 -11.68 -12.67 -13.49
CA GLY A 589 -11.49 -12.70 -14.96
C GLY A 589 -12.75 -12.91 -15.80
N LYS A 590 -13.93 -13.15 -15.24
CA LYS A 590 -15.16 -13.49 -15.98
C LYS A 590 -16.24 -12.42 -16.06
N VAL A 591 -16.00 -11.23 -15.56
CA VAL A 591 -17.01 -10.13 -15.54
C VAL A 591 -16.69 -9.03 -16.55
N LEU A 592 -15.63 -9.12 -17.33
CA LEU A 592 -15.30 -8.17 -18.41
C LEU A 592 -15.08 -8.88 -19.75
N ASN A 593 -16.10 -9.55 -20.26
CA ASN A 593 -16.28 -9.85 -21.69
C ASN A 593 -17.75 -9.76 -22.03
#